data_e0768a55d419b7e151f50dc11982cf12
#
_entry.id   e0768a55d419b7e151f50dc11982cf12
#
_cell.length_a   1.000
_cell.length_b   1.000
_cell.length_c   1.000
_cell.angle_alpha   90.00
_cell.angle_beta   90.00
_cell.angle_gamma   90.00
#
_symmetry.space_group_name_H-M   'P 1'
#
loop_
_entity.id
_entity.type
_entity.pdbx_description
1 polymer ?
#
loop_
_entity_poly.entity_id
_entity_poly.type
_entity_poly.pdbx_seq_one_letter_code
_entity_poly.pdbx_strand_id
1 'polypeptide(L)'
;FFPNARLRCAVFGTIDTSFTIDMQDFEGDIFSLIEKAEGYILKNIHIGMKLEGLRRVDVPEIDKAAFREAIINAFCHRDYREFDSVNVAVFKDRVEIRSPGLLYGGLTIETIRTKMVSERRNELTAEMLHRVHFIEKWGRGIKLILSKEPDTKFSEVGTKFITTFIRKSYYEETNEVEKTIPKKVVEKVVEKLTSNRRKILDHMQRNKAISAKELSGLVGISQRKIQENILWLREK
;
A
#
# COMPACT_ATOMS: atom_id res chain seq x y z
N PHE A 1 13.48 29.15 4.54
CA PHE A 1 12.04 28.98 4.25
C PHE A 1 11.85 28.02 3.07
N PHE A 2 11.06 26.97 3.26
CA PHE A 2 10.86 25.92 2.26
C PHE A 2 9.38 25.88 1.86
N PRO A 3 8.96 26.57 0.78
CA PRO A 3 7.57 26.62 0.33
C PRO A 3 7.02 25.24 -0.10
N ASN A 4 7.92 24.29 -0.34
CA ASN A 4 7.57 22.91 -0.72
C ASN A 4 7.39 21.97 0.49
N ALA A 5 7.60 22.45 1.72
CA ALA A 5 7.34 21.68 2.94
C ALA A 5 5.83 21.50 3.15
N ARG A 6 5.20 20.77 2.23
CA ARG A 6 3.76 20.49 2.18
C ARG A 6 3.49 19.02 2.42
N LEU A 7 2.25 18.71 2.77
CA LEU A 7 1.72 17.35 2.87
C LEU A 7 0.57 17.20 1.88
N ARG A 8 0.62 16.16 1.06
CA ARG A 8 -0.49 15.73 0.23
C ARG A 8 -1.00 14.39 0.70
N CYS A 9 -2.30 14.28 0.92
CA CYS A 9 -2.96 13.04 1.31
C CYS A 9 -3.99 12.65 0.26
N ALA A 10 -4.09 11.36 -0.06
CA ALA A 10 -5.10 10.84 -0.97
C ALA A 10 -5.62 9.47 -0.51
N VAL A 11 -6.90 9.20 -0.79
CA VAL A 11 -7.54 7.89 -0.65
C VAL A 11 -7.92 7.38 -2.02
N PHE A 12 -7.48 6.16 -2.34
CA PHE A 12 -7.80 5.48 -3.59
C PHE A 12 -8.78 4.33 -3.34
N GLY A 13 -9.82 4.26 -4.18
CA GLY A 13 -10.83 3.19 -4.13
C GLY A 13 -10.37 1.86 -4.74
N THR A 14 -9.13 1.76 -5.18
CA THR A 14 -8.51 0.61 -5.84
C THR A 14 -7.14 0.32 -5.22
N ILE A 15 -6.46 -0.72 -5.70
CA ILE A 15 -5.06 -1.03 -5.34
C ILE A 15 -4.04 -0.19 -6.12
N ASP A 16 -4.50 0.65 -7.02
CA ASP A 16 -3.72 1.59 -7.83
C ASP A 16 -4.31 3.01 -7.75
N THR A 17 -3.80 3.95 -8.53
CA THR A 17 -4.24 5.35 -8.55
C THR A 17 -5.37 5.64 -9.54
N SER A 18 -6.03 4.62 -10.10
CA SER A 18 -7.04 4.78 -11.16
C SER A 18 -8.33 5.44 -10.69
N PHE A 19 -8.66 5.31 -9.41
CA PHE A 19 -9.86 5.90 -8.83
C PHE A 19 -9.56 6.57 -7.48
N THR A 20 -9.59 7.89 -7.47
CA THR A 20 -9.39 8.71 -6.27
C THR A 20 -10.74 9.00 -5.59
N ILE A 21 -10.84 8.68 -4.29
CA ILE A 21 -12.01 8.96 -3.46
C ILE A 21 -11.90 10.34 -2.82
N ASP A 22 -10.72 10.65 -2.25
CA ASP A 22 -10.43 11.92 -1.57
C ASP A 22 -8.99 12.35 -1.83
N MET A 23 -8.76 13.66 -1.91
CA MET A 23 -7.43 14.24 -2.01
C MET A 23 -7.39 15.58 -1.29
N GLN A 24 -6.40 15.77 -0.42
CA GLN A 24 -6.22 16.98 0.36
C GLN A 24 -4.76 17.42 0.38
N ASP A 25 -4.53 18.71 0.20
CA ASP A 25 -3.22 19.34 0.35
C ASP A 25 -3.22 20.17 1.64
N PHE A 26 -2.17 19.99 2.45
CA PHE A 26 -1.98 20.68 3.71
C PHE A 26 -0.70 21.50 3.69
N GLU A 27 -0.81 22.72 4.20
CA GLU A 27 0.30 23.64 4.46
C GLU A 27 0.37 23.98 5.95
N GLY A 28 1.54 24.37 6.42
CA GLY A 28 1.77 24.77 7.79
C GLY A 28 3.16 24.41 8.30
N ASP A 29 3.33 24.44 9.59
CA ASP A 29 4.55 23.97 10.24
C ASP A 29 4.62 22.45 10.30
N ILE A 30 5.82 21.90 10.52
CA ILE A 30 6.07 20.45 10.49
C ILE A 30 5.22 19.70 11.52
N PHE A 31 5.00 20.27 12.71
CA PHE A 31 4.24 19.59 13.76
C PHE A 31 2.77 19.45 13.36
N SER A 32 2.19 20.54 12.87
CA SER A 32 0.83 20.55 12.31
C SER A 32 0.68 19.56 11.14
N LEU A 33 1.67 19.47 10.25
CA LEU A 33 1.63 18.54 9.13
C LEU A 33 1.73 17.08 9.57
N ILE A 34 2.54 16.78 10.60
CA ILE A 34 2.64 15.42 11.18
C ILE A 34 1.29 15.02 11.79
N GLU A 35 0.66 15.90 12.58
CA GLU A 35 -0.65 15.64 13.19
C GLU A 35 -1.76 15.47 12.15
N LYS A 36 -1.75 16.28 11.08
CA LYS A 36 -2.71 16.15 9.96
C LYS A 36 -2.53 14.84 9.20
N ALA A 37 -1.29 14.40 8.97
CA ALA A 37 -1.00 13.12 8.32
C ALA A 37 -1.48 11.93 9.18
N GLU A 38 -1.22 11.96 10.49
CA GLU A 38 -1.68 10.96 11.45
C GLU A 38 -3.22 10.90 11.47
N GLY A 39 -3.88 12.04 11.62
CA GLY A 39 -5.34 12.13 11.62
C GLY A 39 -5.97 11.67 10.30
N TYR A 40 -5.33 11.98 9.16
CA TYR A 40 -5.81 11.55 7.86
C TYR A 40 -5.73 10.03 7.69
N ILE A 41 -4.64 9.38 8.12
CA ILE A 41 -4.52 7.92 8.10
C ILE A 41 -5.60 7.30 8.97
N LEU A 42 -5.71 7.71 10.25
CA LEU A 42 -6.70 7.17 11.19
C LEU A 42 -8.15 7.30 10.70
N LYS A 43 -8.48 8.37 9.99
CA LYS A 43 -9.81 8.58 9.42
C LYS A 43 -10.13 7.60 8.28
N ASN A 44 -9.12 7.09 7.58
CA ASN A 44 -9.29 6.36 6.32
C ASN A 44 -8.81 4.90 6.36
N ILE A 45 -8.38 4.40 7.52
CA ILE A 45 -8.08 2.98 7.74
C ILE A 45 -9.17 2.33 8.60
N HIS A 46 -9.20 1.00 8.62
CA HIS A 46 -10.11 0.27 9.49
C HIS A 46 -9.69 0.38 10.96
N ILE A 47 -10.66 0.65 11.84
CA ILE A 47 -10.46 0.68 13.28
C ILE A 47 -11.32 -0.40 13.91
N GLY A 48 -10.67 -1.47 14.36
CA GLY A 48 -11.30 -2.53 15.14
C GLY A 48 -11.52 -2.12 16.59
N MET A 49 -12.13 -3.00 17.35
CA MET A 49 -12.42 -2.81 18.75
C MET A 49 -11.89 -4.01 19.57
N LYS A 50 -11.22 -3.71 20.67
CA LYS A 50 -10.81 -4.70 21.67
C LYS A 50 -11.40 -4.32 23.04
N LEU A 51 -11.77 -5.32 23.82
CA LEU A 51 -12.14 -5.11 25.23
C LEU A 51 -10.92 -5.35 26.11
N GLU A 52 -10.53 -4.35 26.90
CA GLU A 52 -9.53 -4.46 27.94
C GLU A 52 -10.21 -4.28 29.30
N GLY A 53 -10.49 -5.41 29.96
CA GLY A 53 -11.37 -5.44 31.13
C GLY A 53 -12.78 -5.00 30.77
N LEU A 54 -13.29 -3.92 31.39
CA LEU A 54 -14.59 -3.33 31.12
C LEU A 54 -14.54 -2.16 30.11
N ARG A 55 -13.38 -1.86 29.57
CA ARG A 55 -13.20 -0.71 28.66
C ARG A 55 -13.05 -1.16 27.22
N ARG A 56 -13.73 -0.45 26.32
CA ARG A 56 -13.50 -0.55 24.88
C ARG A 56 -12.22 0.22 24.55
N VAL A 57 -11.32 -0.40 23.78
CA VAL A 57 -10.13 0.21 23.20
C VAL A 57 -10.22 0.08 21.70
N ASP A 58 -10.11 1.19 21.00
CA ASP A 58 -10.08 1.21 19.55
C ASP A 58 -8.67 0.82 19.07
N VAL A 59 -8.61 -0.16 18.16
CA VAL A 59 -7.36 -0.74 17.65
C VAL A 59 -7.33 -0.52 16.13
N PRO A 60 -6.50 0.40 15.65
CA PRO A 60 -6.30 0.58 14.21
C PRO A 60 -5.68 -0.68 13.58
N GLU A 61 -6.05 -0.99 12.34
CA GLU A 61 -5.49 -2.13 11.58
C GLU A 61 -3.98 -2.03 11.33
N ILE A 62 -3.43 -0.81 11.38
CA ILE A 62 -2.00 -0.51 11.37
C ILE A 62 -1.66 0.17 12.70
N ASP A 63 -0.61 -0.31 13.38
CA ASP A 63 -0.21 0.24 14.68
C ASP A 63 0.12 1.73 14.59
N LYS A 64 -0.52 2.52 15.47
CA LYS A 64 -0.41 3.98 15.48
C LYS A 64 1.04 4.46 15.68
N ALA A 65 1.83 3.81 16.52
CA ALA A 65 3.21 4.20 16.76
C ALA A 65 4.08 3.93 15.53
N ALA A 66 3.79 2.86 14.77
CA ALA A 66 4.53 2.52 13.56
C ALA A 66 4.33 3.56 12.44
N PHE A 67 3.08 3.91 12.09
CA PHE A 67 2.88 4.88 11.02
C PHE A 67 3.20 6.31 11.46
N ARG A 68 3.02 6.66 12.76
CA ARG A 68 3.47 7.95 13.29
C ARG A 68 4.98 8.12 13.13
N GLU A 69 5.76 7.11 13.47
CA GLU A 69 7.21 7.11 13.29
C GLU A 69 7.60 7.25 11.81
N ALA A 70 6.90 6.56 10.90
CA ALA A 70 7.14 6.69 9.47
C ALA A 70 6.82 8.10 8.94
N ILE A 71 5.76 8.77 9.44
CA ILE A 71 5.43 10.15 9.10
C ILE A 71 6.54 11.09 9.58
N ILE A 72 6.96 10.96 10.84
CA ILE A 72 8.03 11.78 11.41
C ILE A 72 9.31 11.62 10.61
N ASN A 73 9.71 10.37 10.28
CA ASN A 73 10.87 10.08 9.46
C ASN A 73 10.75 10.71 8.05
N ALA A 74 9.56 10.69 7.46
CA ALA A 74 9.31 11.30 6.15
C ALA A 74 9.58 12.81 6.15
N PHE A 75 9.25 13.55 7.21
CA PHE A 75 9.56 14.97 7.34
C PHE A 75 11.00 15.23 7.81
N CYS A 76 11.51 14.43 8.75
CA CYS A 76 12.85 14.59 9.30
C CYS A 76 13.95 14.37 8.26
N HIS A 77 13.79 13.32 7.42
CA HIS A 77 14.79 12.93 6.44
C HIS A 77 14.51 13.39 5.00
N ARG A 78 13.41 14.14 4.80
CA ARG A 78 13.05 14.72 3.51
C ARG A 78 14.22 15.50 2.89
N ASP A 79 14.38 15.40 1.58
CA ASP A 79 15.22 16.37 0.85
C ASP A 79 14.41 17.64 0.56
N TYR A 80 14.67 18.71 1.31
CA TYR A 80 13.95 19.98 1.18
C TYR A 80 14.32 20.76 -0.10
N ARG A 81 15.32 20.32 -0.87
CA ARG A 81 15.66 20.88 -2.19
C ARG A 81 14.75 20.33 -3.29
N GLU A 82 14.13 19.17 -3.06
CA GLU A 82 13.15 18.59 -3.99
C GLU A 82 11.82 19.37 -3.93
N PHE A 83 11.24 19.63 -5.12
CA PHE A 83 10.02 20.42 -5.25
C PHE A 83 8.71 19.64 -4.95
N ASP A 84 8.79 18.39 -4.57
CA ASP A 84 7.62 17.57 -4.25
C ASP A 84 7.27 17.63 -2.75
N SER A 85 6.05 17.25 -2.41
CA SER A 85 5.55 17.18 -1.02
C SER A 85 5.80 15.79 -0.40
N VAL A 86 5.70 15.70 0.93
CA VAL A 86 5.45 14.41 1.58
C VAL A 86 4.05 13.96 1.19
N ASN A 87 3.91 12.70 0.78
CA ASN A 87 2.62 12.17 0.32
C ASN A 87 2.19 11.00 1.20
N VAL A 88 0.94 11.02 1.64
CA VAL A 88 0.25 9.89 2.27
C VAL A 88 -0.80 9.37 1.31
N ALA A 89 -0.65 8.12 0.89
CA ALA A 89 -1.55 7.47 -0.04
C ALA A 89 -2.20 6.24 0.62
N VAL A 90 -3.52 6.27 0.81
CA VAL A 90 -4.29 5.18 1.38
C VAL A 90 -4.97 4.42 0.23
N PHE A 91 -4.48 3.22 -0.06
CA PHE A 91 -5.06 2.28 -1.02
C PHE A 91 -5.97 1.28 -0.30
N LYS A 92 -6.66 0.43 -1.05
CA LYS A 92 -7.45 -0.65 -0.46
C LYS A 92 -6.62 -1.67 0.31
N ASP A 93 -5.45 -2.01 -0.22
CA ASP A 93 -4.56 -3.07 0.28
C ASP A 93 -3.40 -2.57 1.15
N ARG A 94 -3.10 -1.26 1.12
CA ARG A 94 -1.93 -0.70 1.78
C ARG A 94 -2.04 0.79 2.06
N VAL A 95 -1.18 1.29 2.95
CA VAL A 95 -0.91 2.71 3.14
C VAL A 95 0.55 2.98 2.79
N GLU A 96 0.79 3.97 1.95
CA GLU A 96 2.13 4.42 1.58
C GLU A 96 2.41 5.82 2.12
N ILE A 97 3.57 5.99 2.77
CA ILE A 97 4.13 7.28 3.16
C ILE A 97 5.37 7.51 2.29
N ARG A 98 5.30 8.51 1.42
CA ARG A 98 6.31 8.81 0.41
C ARG A 98 7.00 10.13 0.77
N SER A 99 8.32 10.09 0.93
CA SER A 99 9.14 11.26 1.21
C SER A 99 10.04 11.60 0.04
N PRO A 100 10.14 12.86 -0.41
CA PRO A 100 11.18 13.28 -1.35
C PRO A 100 12.58 13.10 -0.75
N GLY A 101 13.48 12.51 -1.53
CA GLY A 101 14.85 12.19 -1.15
C GLY A 101 15.03 10.68 -0.90
N LEU A 102 16.12 10.14 -1.44
CA LEU A 102 16.57 8.76 -1.21
C LEU A 102 17.24 8.64 0.17
N LEU A 103 17.61 7.46 0.59
CA LEU A 103 18.40 7.24 1.79
C LEU A 103 19.70 8.07 1.74
N TYR A 104 20.10 8.64 2.88
CA TYR A 104 21.23 9.55 2.99
C TYR A 104 22.44 8.85 3.60
N GLY A 105 23.66 9.40 3.33
CA GLY A 105 24.90 8.95 3.97
C GLY A 105 25.33 7.53 3.59
N GLY A 106 24.95 7.03 2.41
CA GLY A 106 25.30 5.67 1.96
C GLY A 106 24.49 4.55 2.61
N LEU A 107 23.39 4.90 3.32
CA LEU A 107 22.46 3.91 3.84
C LEU A 107 21.74 3.16 2.71
N THR A 108 21.48 1.90 2.93
CA THR A 108 20.66 1.05 2.04
C THR A 108 19.46 0.52 2.78
N ILE A 109 18.44 0.04 2.04
CA ILE A 109 17.24 -0.59 2.64
C ILE A 109 17.63 -1.75 3.54
N GLU A 110 18.64 -2.54 3.15
CA GLU A 110 19.15 -3.64 3.96
C GLU A 110 19.76 -3.14 5.27
N THR A 111 20.59 -2.09 5.22
CA THR A 111 21.26 -1.55 6.42
C THR A 111 20.28 -0.95 7.40
N ILE A 112 19.26 -0.21 6.94
CA ILE A 112 18.23 0.37 7.84
C ILE A 112 17.34 -0.70 8.47
N ARG A 113 17.15 -1.85 7.82
CA ARG A 113 16.37 -2.97 8.37
C ARG A 113 17.15 -3.79 9.39
N THR A 114 18.43 -3.99 9.18
CA THR A 114 19.28 -4.92 9.97
C THR A 114 20.11 -4.23 11.05
N LYS A 115 20.49 -2.97 10.82
CA LYS A 115 21.37 -2.21 11.72
C LYS A 115 20.60 -1.02 12.30
N MET A 116 20.87 -0.68 13.56
CA MET A 116 20.35 0.54 14.18
C MET A 116 21.23 1.73 13.79
N VAL A 117 21.16 2.12 12.50
CA VAL A 117 21.94 3.23 11.94
C VAL A 117 20.99 4.28 11.42
N SER A 118 21.26 5.54 11.73
CA SER A 118 20.52 6.69 11.23
C SER A 118 21.52 7.77 10.83
N GLU A 119 21.42 8.19 9.58
CA GLU A 119 22.16 9.34 9.05
C GLU A 119 21.20 10.51 8.89
N ARG A 120 21.59 11.67 9.41
CA ARG A 120 20.72 12.84 9.45
C ARG A 120 20.97 13.73 8.26
N ARG A 121 19.99 13.85 7.37
CA ARG A 121 20.04 14.84 6.28
C ARG A 121 19.79 16.26 6.81
N ASN A 122 18.89 16.40 7.77
CA ASN A 122 18.43 17.69 8.31
C ASN A 122 18.67 17.75 9.83
N GLU A 123 19.91 18.06 10.25
CA GLU A 123 20.32 18.04 11.65
C GLU A 123 19.45 18.95 12.54
N LEU A 124 19.20 20.22 12.10
CA LEU A 124 18.36 21.14 12.86
C LEU A 124 16.92 20.65 13.03
N THR A 125 16.33 20.10 11.98
CA THR A 125 14.97 19.53 12.03
C THR A 125 14.93 18.36 13.02
N ALA A 126 15.90 17.46 12.94
CA ALA A 126 16.02 16.33 13.86
C ALA A 126 16.20 16.82 15.31
N GLU A 127 17.02 17.84 15.55
CA GLU A 127 17.21 18.41 16.89
C GLU A 127 15.93 19.05 17.44
N MET A 128 15.21 19.81 16.62
CA MET A 128 13.93 20.42 17.02
C MET A 128 12.89 19.33 17.37
N LEU A 129 12.73 18.33 16.53
CA LEU A 129 11.81 17.21 16.78
C LEU A 129 12.18 16.44 18.05
N HIS A 130 13.48 16.30 18.35
CA HIS A 130 13.94 15.68 19.59
C HIS A 130 13.63 16.56 20.82
N ARG A 131 13.86 17.87 20.77
CA ARG A 131 13.58 18.79 21.89
C ARG A 131 12.11 18.82 22.29
N VAL A 132 11.21 18.59 21.35
CA VAL A 132 9.76 18.49 21.62
C VAL A 132 9.26 17.04 21.81
N HIS A 133 10.18 16.10 21.99
CA HIS A 133 9.90 14.69 22.26
C HIS A 133 9.14 13.95 21.16
N PHE A 134 9.26 14.38 19.91
CA PHE A 134 8.70 13.69 18.74
C PHE A 134 9.56 12.51 18.32
N ILE A 135 10.89 12.61 18.47
CA ILE A 135 11.84 11.54 18.13
C ILE A 135 12.82 11.25 19.26
N GLU A 136 13.39 10.04 19.23
CA GLU A 136 14.54 9.64 20.04
C GLU A 136 15.83 9.68 19.20
N LYS A 137 16.99 9.99 19.81
CA LYS A 137 18.27 10.12 19.09
C LYS A 137 18.98 8.79 18.79
N TRP A 138 18.39 7.63 19.10
CA TRP A 138 19.08 6.35 19.10
C TRP A 138 18.95 5.52 17.81
N GLY A 139 18.42 6.05 16.72
CA GLY A 139 18.25 5.30 15.46
C GLY A 139 17.28 4.12 15.57
N ARG A 140 16.33 4.14 16.50
CA ARG A 140 15.39 3.03 16.77
C ARG A 140 14.12 3.07 15.93
N GLY A 141 13.89 4.13 15.14
CA GLY A 141 12.63 4.36 14.44
C GLY A 141 12.23 3.22 13.50
N ILE A 142 13.13 2.79 12.63
CA ILE A 142 12.85 1.65 11.74
C ILE A 142 12.61 0.35 12.52
N LYS A 143 13.36 0.13 13.60
CA LYS A 143 13.16 -1.03 14.46
C LYS A 143 11.80 -0.99 15.16
N LEU A 144 11.36 0.18 15.62
CA LEU A 144 10.02 0.37 16.17
C LEU A 144 8.95 0.02 15.14
N ILE A 145 9.05 0.56 13.92
CA ILE A 145 8.12 0.25 12.83
C ILE A 145 8.05 -1.26 12.60
N LEU A 146 9.19 -1.93 12.41
CA LEU A 146 9.25 -3.36 12.13
C LEU A 146 8.83 -4.24 13.31
N SER A 147 9.00 -3.78 14.56
CA SER A 147 8.53 -4.52 15.75
C SER A 147 7.01 -4.52 15.87
N LYS A 148 6.35 -3.47 15.40
CA LYS A 148 4.89 -3.29 15.43
C LYS A 148 4.21 -3.79 14.17
N GLU A 149 4.83 -3.52 13.01
CA GLU A 149 4.35 -3.91 11.68
C GLU A 149 5.48 -4.61 10.91
N PRO A 150 5.70 -5.92 11.16
CA PRO A 150 6.82 -6.68 10.57
C PRO A 150 6.78 -6.75 9.04
N ASP A 151 5.58 -6.72 8.45
CA ASP A 151 5.33 -6.79 7.01
C ASP A 151 5.58 -5.47 6.28
N THR A 152 6.00 -4.41 7.00
CA THR A 152 6.33 -3.11 6.42
C THR A 152 7.43 -3.25 5.38
N LYS A 153 7.17 -2.67 4.19
CA LYS A 153 8.14 -2.61 3.10
C LYS A 153 8.71 -1.21 2.98
N PHE A 154 10.01 -1.16 2.67
CA PHE A 154 10.71 0.07 2.34
C PHE A 154 11.20 -0.03 0.90
N SER A 155 11.07 1.03 0.13
CA SER A 155 11.54 1.08 -1.25
C SER A 155 12.00 2.48 -1.64
N GLU A 156 12.87 2.55 -2.63
CA GLU A 156 13.27 3.78 -3.28
C GLU A 156 12.76 3.75 -4.72
N VAL A 157 11.96 4.75 -5.10
CA VAL A 157 11.38 4.85 -6.45
C VAL A 157 11.56 6.26 -6.98
N GLY A 158 12.30 6.41 -8.06
CA GLY A 158 12.71 7.72 -8.57
C GLY A 158 13.53 8.47 -7.52
N THR A 159 13.06 9.65 -7.10
CA THR A 159 13.69 10.47 -6.05
C THR A 159 13.03 10.32 -4.69
N LYS A 160 12.18 9.31 -4.49
CA LYS A 160 11.39 9.16 -3.26
C LYS A 160 11.76 7.91 -2.48
N PHE A 161 11.79 8.04 -1.16
CA PHE A 161 11.76 6.94 -0.22
C PHE A 161 10.31 6.66 0.18
N ILE A 162 9.89 5.39 0.13
CA ILE A 162 8.52 4.96 0.37
C ILE A 162 8.49 3.93 1.50
N THR A 163 7.69 4.22 2.54
CA THR A 163 7.31 3.26 3.57
C THR A 163 5.90 2.75 3.28
N THR A 164 5.75 1.44 3.14
CA THR A 164 4.47 0.79 2.79
C THR A 164 4.01 -0.12 3.92
N PHE A 165 2.84 0.18 4.48
CA PHE A 165 2.14 -0.64 5.45
C PHE A 165 1.04 -1.45 4.76
N ILE A 166 0.95 -2.74 5.06
CA ILE A 166 -0.07 -3.63 4.51
C ILE A 166 -1.36 -3.49 5.33
N ARG A 167 -2.51 -3.37 4.69
CA ARG A 167 -3.82 -3.34 5.33
C ARG A 167 -4.35 -4.76 5.51
N LYS A 168 -4.31 -5.25 6.73
CA LYS A 168 -4.71 -6.63 7.07
C LYS A 168 -6.19 -6.88 6.79
N SER A 169 -7.05 -5.89 7.04
CA SER A 169 -8.49 -5.97 6.78
C SER A 169 -8.84 -6.32 5.34
N TYR A 170 -8.10 -5.78 4.37
CA TYR A 170 -8.32 -6.09 2.95
C TYR A 170 -8.08 -7.57 2.63
N TYR A 171 -7.01 -8.15 3.19
CA TYR A 171 -6.68 -9.55 2.97
C TYR A 171 -7.58 -10.51 3.75
N GLU A 172 -8.07 -10.11 4.92
CA GLU A 172 -9.08 -10.87 5.68
C GLU A 172 -10.41 -10.91 4.93
N GLU A 173 -10.91 -9.78 4.44
CA GLU A 173 -12.12 -9.69 3.62
C GLU A 173 -12.01 -10.51 2.33
N THR A 174 -10.90 -10.43 1.60
CA THR A 174 -10.66 -11.22 0.38
C THR A 174 -10.61 -12.72 0.66
N ASN A 175 -9.97 -13.13 1.74
CA ASN A 175 -9.91 -14.53 2.16
C ASN A 175 -11.28 -15.06 2.63
N GLU A 176 -12.11 -14.24 3.25
CA GLU A 176 -13.48 -14.61 3.63
C GLU A 176 -14.38 -14.75 2.39
N VAL A 177 -14.26 -13.85 1.42
CA VAL A 177 -14.98 -13.95 0.15
C VAL A 177 -14.58 -15.21 -0.61
N GLU A 178 -13.29 -15.55 -0.66
CA GLU A 178 -12.82 -16.80 -1.26
C GLU A 178 -13.33 -18.05 -0.53
N LYS A 179 -13.46 -18.00 0.80
CA LYS A 179 -14.04 -19.12 1.60
C LYS A 179 -15.56 -19.22 1.48
N THR A 180 -16.24 -18.09 1.24
CA THR A 180 -17.71 -18.05 1.11
C THR A 180 -18.19 -18.42 -0.29
N ILE A 181 -17.33 -18.44 -1.30
CA ILE A 181 -17.67 -19.02 -2.61
C ILE A 181 -17.76 -20.54 -2.40
N PRO A 182 -18.98 -21.14 -2.41
CA PRO A 182 -19.10 -22.57 -2.15
C PRO A 182 -18.26 -23.32 -3.19
N LYS A 183 -17.33 -24.18 -2.77
CA LYS A 183 -16.59 -25.08 -3.66
C LYS A 183 -17.51 -25.76 -4.67
N LYS A 184 -18.76 -26.07 -4.28
CA LYS A 184 -19.82 -26.56 -5.15
C LYS A 184 -20.17 -25.67 -6.33
N VAL A 185 -20.01 -24.34 -6.23
CA VAL A 185 -20.30 -23.42 -7.36
C VAL A 185 -19.12 -23.44 -8.33
N VAL A 186 -17.90 -23.45 -7.83
CA VAL A 186 -16.70 -23.59 -8.67
C VAL A 186 -16.68 -24.96 -9.34
N GLU A 187 -16.98 -26.05 -8.61
CA GLU A 187 -17.09 -27.40 -9.16
C GLU A 187 -18.21 -27.51 -10.21
N LYS A 188 -19.40 -26.96 -9.96
CA LYS A 188 -20.48 -26.94 -10.95
C LYS A 188 -20.18 -26.15 -12.21
N VAL A 189 -19.41 -25.06 -12.12
CA VAL A 189 -18.98 -24.30 -13.30
C VAL A 189 -17.88 -25.05 -14.03
N VAL A 190 -16.96 -25.66 -13.30
CA VAL A 190 -15.88 -26.49 -13.88
C VAL A 190 -16.42 -27.77 -14.51
N GLU A 191 -17.42 -28.43 -13.93
CA GLU A 191 -18.09 -29.60 -14.52
C GLU A 191 -18.85 -29.27 -15.81
N LYS A 192 -19.39 -28.06 -15.96
CA LYS A 192 -20.06 -27.59 -17.18
C LYS A 192 -19.13 -27.08 -18.27
N LEU A 193 -17.83 -26.95 -17.96
CA LEU A 193 -16.82 -26.56 -18.94
C LEU A 193 -16.48 -27.73 -19.86
N THR A 194 -16.89 -27.63 -21.11
CA THR A 194 -16.43 -28.60 -22.15
C THR A 194 -14.90 -28.50 -22.31
N SER A 195 -14.28 -29.60 -22.79
CA SER A 195 -12.83 -29.67 -23.04
C SER A 195 -12.31 -28.46 -23.84
N ASN A 196 -13.05 -28.01 -24.84
CA ASN A 196 -12.68 -26.84 -25.65
C ASN A 196 -12.74 -25.53 -24.87
N ARG A 197 -13.72 -25.34 -23.98
CA ARG A 197 -13.82 -24.14 -23.13
C ARG A 197 -12.66 -24.05 -22.12
N ARG A 198 -12.23 -25.18 -21.57
CA ARG A 198 -11.05 -25.24 -20.71
C ARG A 198 -9.78 -24.85 -21.44
N LYS A 199 -9.56 -25.37 -22.66
CA LYS A 199 -8.41 -25.02 -23.49
C LYS A 199 -8.41 -23.51 -23.87
N ILE A 200 -9.58 -22.97 -24.23
CA ILE A 200 -9.72 -21.54 -24.54
C ILE A 200 -9.34 -20.68 -23.34
N LEU A 201 -9.86 -20.97 -22.14
CA LEU A 201 -9.52 -20.26 -20.91
C LEU A 201 -8.03 -20.32 -20.59
N ASP A 202 -7.41 -21.49 -20.68
CA ASP A 202 -5.99 -21.68 -20.40
C ASP A 202 -5.10 -20.84 -21.34
N HIS A 203 -5.43 -20.82 -22.63
CA HIS A 203 -4.72 -19.98 -23.59
C HIS A 203 -4.94 -18.49 -23.36
N MET A 204 -6.15 -18.05 -22.99
CA MET A 204 -6.45 -16.65 -22.68
C MET A 204 -5.80 -16.17 -21.38
N GLN A 205 -5.63 -17.06 -20.38
CA GLN A 205 -4.90 -16.72 -19.14
C GLN A 205 -3.41 -16.52 -19.40
N ARG A 206 -2.81 -17.31 -20.29
CA ARG A 206 -1.39 -17.20 -20.66
C ARG A 206 -1.10 -15.99 -21.58
N ASN A 207 -2.05 -15.66 -22.43
CA ASN A 207 -1.94 -14.50 -23.32
C ASN A 207 -3.27 -13.77 -23.40
N LYS A 208 -3.38 -12.63 -22.68
CA LYS A 208 -4.61 -11.82 -22.64
C LYS A 208 -4.97 -11.12 -23.95
N ALA A 209 -4.04 -11.03 -24.90
CA ALA A 209 -4.22 -10.39 -26.19
C ALA A 209 -4.41 -11.41 -27.35
N ILE A 210 -4.61 -12.68 -27.04
CA ILE A 210 -4.75 -13.74 -28.04
C ILE A 210 -6.00 -13.54 -28.90
N SER A 211 -5.85 -13.61 -30.23
CA SER A 211 -6.95 -13.44 -31.18
C SER A 211 -7.79 -14.72 -31.34
N ALA A 212 -9.05 -14.57 -31.77
CA ALA A 212 -9.93 -15.72 -32.05
C ALA A 212 -9.39 -16.61 -33.17
N LYS A 213 -8.59 -16.06 -34.10
CA LYS A 213 -7.93 -16.80 -35.16
C LYS A 213 -6.82 -17.72 -34.62
N GLU A 214 -5.99 -17.19 -33.73
CA GLU A 214 -4.94 -17.96 -33.05
C GLU A 214 -5.51 -19.05 -32.16
N LEU A 215 -6.56 -18.70 -31.37
CA LEU A 215 -7.29 -19.69 -30.57
C LEU A 215 -7.90 -20.82 -31.41
N SER A 216 -8.41 -20.49 -32.61
CA SER A 216 -8.94 -21.48 -33.55
C SER A 216 -7.87 -22.50 -33.98
N GLY A 217 -6.66 -22.04 -34.24
CA GLY A 217 -5.52 -22.92 -34.57
C GLY A 217 -5.06 -23.79 -33.39
N LEU A 218 -4.99 -23.20 -32.18
CA LEU A 218 -4.52 -23.89 -30.98
C LEU A 218 -5.51 -24.90 -30.39
N VAL A 219 -6.81 -24.58 -30.47
CA VAL A 219 -7.88 -25.47 -29.93
C VAL A 219 -8.41 -26.43 -30.96
N GLY A 220 -8.16 -26.19 -32.27
CA GLY A 220 -8.60 -27.08 -33.37
C GLY A 220 -10.08 -26.99 -33.69
N ILE A 221 -10.74 -25.86 -33.47
CA ILE A 221 -12.13 -25.59 -33.79
C ILE A 221 -12.29 -24.29 -34.58
N SER A 222 -13.40 -24.11 -35.33
CA SER A 222 -13.62 -22.96 -36.16
C SER A 222 -13.68 -21.63 -35.32
N GLN A 223 -13.29 -20.51 -35.94
CA GLN A 223 -13.34 -19.20 -35.30
C GLN A 223 -14.75 -18.85 -34.77
N ARG A 224 -15.80 -19.24 -35.49
CA ARG A 224 -17.20 -19.07 -35.05
C ARG A 224 -17.46 -19.80 -33.73
N LYS A 225 -17.01 -21.06 -33.61
CA LYS A 225 -17.14 -21.85 -32.38
C LYS A 225 -16.28 -21.29 -31.24
N ILE A 226 -15.14 -20.66 -31.54
CA ILE A 226 -14.33 -19.94 -30.53
C ILE A 226 -15.15 -18.76 -29.98
N GLN A 227 -15.74 -17.93 -30.86
CA GLN A 227 -16.54 -16.77 -30.45
C GLN A 227 -17.77 -17.18 -29.61
N GLU A 228 -18.48 -18.22 -30.02
CA GLU A 228 -19.61 -18.78 -29.26
C GLU A 228 -19.19 -19.25 -27.87
N ASN A 229 -18.04 -19.92 -27.75
CA ASN A 229 -17.51 -20.35 -26.45
C ASN A 229 -17.03 -19.17 -25.59
N ILE A 230 -16.43 -18.14 -26.16
CA ILE A 230 -16.04 -16.92 -25.44
C ILE A 230 -17.26 -16.15 -24.94
N LEU A 231 -18.32 -16.00 -25.74
CA LEU A 231 -19.58 -15.40 -25.31
C LEU A 231 -20.19 -16.13 -24.13
N TRP A 232 -20.28 -17.46 -24.21
CA TRP A 232 -20.77 -18.30 -23.11
C TRP A 232 -19.93 -18.14 -21.83
N LEU A 233 -18.59 -18.00 -21.96
CA LEU A 233 -17.68 -17.80 -20.82
C LEU A 233 -17.82 -16.41 -20.17
N ARG A 234 -18.30 -15.41 -20.92
CA ARG A 234 -18.56 -14.05 -20.39
C ARG A 234 -19.86 -13.93 -19.63
N GLU A 235 -20.84 -14.80 -19.91
CA GLU A 235 -22.16 -14.80 -19.28
C GLU A 235 -22.22 -15.65 -18.00
N LYS A 236 -21.14 -16.33 -17.62
CA LYS A 236 -21.05 -17.21 -16.44
C LYS A 236 -19.99 -16.74 -15.45
#